data_14bbdb294f909b77397e2ea103c36930
#
_entry.id   14bbdb294f909b77397e2ea103c36930
#
_cell.length_a   1.000
_cell.length_b   1.000
_cell.length_c   1.000
_cell.angle_alpha   90.00
_cell.angle_beta   90.00
_cell.angle_gamma   90.00
#
_symmetry.space_group_name_H-M   'P 1'
#
loop_
_entity.id
_entity.type
_entity.pdbx_description
1 polymer ?
#
loop_
_entity_poly.entity_id
_entity_poly.type
_entity_poly.pdbx_seq_one_letter_code
_entity_poly.pdbx_strand_id
1 'polypeptide(L)'
;MVLIPDLPTGVMDPFWDAPTLSFICNTHEAGTLAVFPNDPRNIARRAEPYLAETGIADESHWGPEFEFYVFDEVAWENQVNRAGYRLESKEADWNSSQGGHGHYIPLHGGYHAIPPKDQLYNLRSEISIHLEALGVEVKYHHHE
;
A
#
# COMPACT_ATOMS: atom_id res chain seq x y z
N MET A 1 10.52 21.48 -9.23
CA MET A 1 9.19 20.87 -9.40
C MET A 1 8.26 21.45 -8.35
N VAL A 2 6.98 21.58 -8.66
CA VAL A 2 5.94 21.96 -7.71
C VAL A 2 4.86 20.87 -7.72
N LEU A 3 4.17 20.71 -6.58
CA LEU A 3 3.05 19.79 -6.45
C LEU A 3 1.75 20.58 -6.53
N ILE A 4 0.86 20.16 -7.40
CA ILE A 4 -0.48 20.74 -7.53
C ILE A 4 -1.49 19.70 -7.03
N PRO A 5 -2.26 20.01 -5.97
CA PRO A 5 -3.25 19.09 -5.43
C PRO A 5 -4.32 18.72 -6.46
N ASP A 6 -4.66 17.45 -6.51
CA ASP A 6 -5.85 16.94 -7.19
C ASP A 6 -7.01 17.03 -6.21
N LEU A 7 -7.78 18.09 -6.28
CA LEU A 7 -8.80 18.42 -5.28
C LEU A 7 -9.82 17.32 -4.98
N PRO A 8 -10.33 16.56 -5.97
CA PRO A 8 -11.22 15.43 -5.71
C PRO A 8 -10.63 14.32 -4.85
N THR A 9 -9.30 14.27 -4.70
CA THR A 9 -8.62 13.27 -3.86
C THR A 9 -8.44 13.71 -2.41
N GLY A 10 -8.98 14.89 -2.05
CA GLY A 10 -8.89 15.43 -0.69
C GLY A 10 -9.65 14.58 0.32
N VAL A 11 -8.96 14.09 1.35
CA VAL A 11 -9.55 13.27 2.40
C VAL A 11 -9.08 13.74 3.77
N MET A 12 -9.93 13.60 4.77
CA MET A 12 -9.51 13.71 6.17
C MET A 12 -8.72 12.46 6.52
N ASP A 13 -7.43 12.64 6.76
CA ASP A 13 -6.53 11.54 7.07
C ASP A 13 -6.82 10.99 8.47
N PRO A 14 -7.22 9.71 8.61
CA PRO A 14 -7.64 9.14 9.89
C PRO A 14 -6.48 8.80 10.83
N PHE A 15 -5.23 8.90 10.36
CA PHE A 15 -4.05 8.41 11.10
C PHE A 15 -3.30 9.49 11.89
N TRP A 16 -3.79 10.74 11.85
CA TRP A 16 -3.18 11.85 12.57
C TRP A 16 -4.04 12.34 13.74
N ASP A 17 -3.42 12.60 14.89
CA ASP A 17 -4.11 13.17 16.05
C ASP A 17 -4.69 14.55 15.75
N ALA A 18 -3.96 15.38 15.03
CA ALA A 18 -4.45 16.67 14.56
C ALA A 18 -5.26 16.49 13.28
N PRO A 19 -6.40 17.20 13.10
CA PRO A 19 -7.16 17.18 11.86
C PRO A 19 -6.27 17.52 10.68
N THR A 20 -6.02 16.54 9.81
CA THR A 20 -5.12 16.64 8.67
C THR A 20 -5.87 16.36 7.38
N LEU A 21 -5.79 17.26 6.42
CA LEU A 21 -6.35 17.11 5.08
C LEU A 21 -5.23 16.66 4.12
N SER A 22 -5.35 15.45 3.60
CA SER A 22 -4.37 14.86 2.68
C SER A 22 -4.88 14.88 1.25
N PHE A 23 -3.97 15.11 0.29
CA PHE A 23 -4.26 15.13 -1.16
C PHE A 23 -3.25 14.30 -1.91
N ILE A 24 -3.69 13.67 -2.99
CA ILE A 24 -2.79 13.21 -4.03
C ILE A 24 -2.47 14.42 -4.92
N CYS A 25 -1.20 14.58 -5.31
CA CYS A 25 -0.76 15.72 -6.10
C CYS A 25 -0.23 15.30 -7.48
N ASN A 26 -0.37 16.18 -8.44
CA ASN A 26 0.30 16.09 -9.73
C ASN A 26 1.60 16.87 -9.71
N THR A 27 2.63 16.35 -10.35
CA THR A 27 3.94 17.00 -10.42
C THR A 27 4.01 17.93 -11.63
N HIS A 28 4.48 19.16 -11.41
CA HIS A 28 4.61 20.19 -12.43
C HIS A 28 6.00 20.83 -12.41
N GLU A 29 6.39 21.42 -13.52
CA GLU A 29 7.60 22.22 -13.63
C GLU A 29 7.48 23.55 -12.90
N ALA A 30 8.47 23.92 -12.08
CA ALA A 30 8.38 25.08 -11.21
C ALA A 30 8.27 26.41 -11.97
N GLY A 31 8.89 26.53 -13.14
CA GLY A 31 8.92 27.81 -13.89
C GLY A 31 7.72 28.03 -14.80
N THR A 32 7.25 26.97 -15.43
CA THR A 32 6.22 27.01 -16.48
C THR A 32 4.85 26.51 -16.00
N LEU A 33 4.81 25.79 -14.88
CA LEU A 33 3.66 25.01 -14.40
C LEU A 33 3.17 23.98 -15.43
N ALA A 34 3.98 23.65 -16.42
CA ALA A 34 3.69 22.56 -17.33
C ALA A 34 3.70 21.24 -16.57
N VAL A 35 2.86 20.30 -16.97
CA VAL A 35 2.82 18.95 -16.38
C VAL A 35 4.18 18.28 -16.58
N PHE A 36 4.74 17.70 -15.51
CA PHE A 36 6.00 16.98 -15.61
C PHE A 36 5.81 15.70 -16.45
N PRO A 37 6.56 15.54 -17.56
CA PRO A 37 6.29 14.48 -18.55
C PRO A 37 6.41 13.06 -17.98
N ASN A 38 7.30 12.86 -17.01
CA ASN A 38 7.60 11.56 -16.42
C ASN A 38 6.82 11.29 -15.11
N ASP A 39 5.87 12.15 -14.76
CA ASP A 39 4.94 11.87 -13.66
C ASP A 39 4.08 10.65 -14.01
N PRO A 40 4.11 9.55 -13.20
CA PRO A 40 3.30 8.36 -13.45
C PRO A 40 1.80 8.67 -13.61
N ARG A 41 1.27 9.61 -12.83
CA ARG A 41 -0.12 10.05 -12.96
C ARG A 41 -0.41 10.71 -14.31
N ASN A 42 0.52 11.51 -14.82
CA ASN A 42 0.41 12.11 -16.15
C ASN A 42 0.42 11.04 -17.25
N ILE A 43 1.26 10.02 -17.10
CA ILE A 43 1.32 8.91 -18.05
C ILE A 43 -0.02 8.17 -18.08
N ALA A 44 -0.57 7.82 -16.91
CA ALA A 44 -1.87 7.17 -16.80
C ALA A 44 -2.99 8.01 -17.42
N ARG A 45 -3.05 9.30 -17.11
CA ARG A 45 -4.03 10.25 -17.69
C ARG A 45 -3.96 10.38 -19.21
N ARG A 46 -2.82 10.13 -19.83
CA ARG A 46 -2.64 10.10 -21.27
C ARG A 46 -2.98 8.76 -21.89
N ALA A 47 -2.86 7.67 -21.13
CA ALA A 47 -3.15 6.33 -21.60
C ALA A 47 -4.64 6.11 -21.91
N GLU A 48 -5.54 6.66 -21.09
CA GLU A 48 -6.99 6.52 -21.28
C GLU A 48 -7.49 7.07 -22.64
N PRO A 49 -7.26 8.33 -22.99
CA PRO A 49 -7.68 8.83 -24.29
C PRO A 49 -6.96 8.13 -25.46
N TYR A 50 -5.71 7.74 -25.28
CA TYR A 50 -4.98 6.97 -26.28
C TYR A 50 -5.63 5.60 -26.54
N LEU A 51 -6.10 4.92 -25.48
CA LEU A 51 -6.82 3.66 -25.62
C LEU A 51 -8.06 3.82 -26.50
N ALA A 52 -8.86 4.85 -26.26
CA ALA A 52 -10.04 5.18 -27.06
C ALA A 52 -9.68 5.53 -28.52
N GLU A 53 -8.63 6.32 -28.74
CA GLU A 53 -8.14 6.70 -30.08
C GLU A 53 -7.70 5.49 -30.91
N THR A 54 -7.15 4.46 -30.27
CA THR A 54 -6.75 3.22 -30.98
C THR A 54 -7.94 2.38 -31.45
N GLY A 55 -9.14 2.61 -30.92
CA GLY A 55 -10.34 1.82 -31.19
C GLY A 55 -10.31 0.42 -30.57
N ILE A 56 -9.37 0.13 -29.69
CA ILE A 56 -9.26 -1.17 -29.02
C ILE A 56 -10.30 -1.28 -27.90
N ALA A 57 -10.44 -0.22 -27.11
CA ALA A 57 -11.42 -0.12 -26.02
C ALA A 57 -11.65 1.36 -25.66
N ASP A 58 -12.72 1.67 -24.97
CA ASP A 58 -13.15 2.99 -24.53
C ASP A 58 -12.88 3.23 -23.05
N GLU A 59 -12.68 2.17 -22.28
CA GLU A 59 -12.28 2.28 -20.85
C GLU A 59 -11.39 1.13 -20.43
N SER A 60 -10.64 1.33 -19.36
CA SER A 60 -9.82 0.30 -18.72
C SER A 60 -10.25 0.08 -17.26
N HIS A 61 -10.34 -1.19 -16.84
CA HIS A 61 -10.64 -1.58 -15.47
C HIS A 61 -9.39 -2.14 -14.81
N TRP A 62 -9.09 -1.65 -13.62
CA TRP A 62 -7.91 -2.03 -12.85
C TRP A 62 -8.31 -2.64 -11.52
N GLY A 63 -7.72 -3.78 -11.17
CA GLY A 63 -7.88 -4.44 -9.88
C GLY A 63 -6.55 -4.52 -9.16
N PRO A 64 -6.10 -3.46 -8.49
CA PRO A 64 -4.84 -3.50 -7.77
C PRO A 64 -4.92 -4.40 -6.54
N GLU A 65 -3.82 -5.12 -6.28
CA GLU A 65 -3.59 -5.89 -5.06
C GLU A 65 -2.41 -5.26 -4.32
N PHE A 66 -2.65 -4.81 -3.08
CA PHE A 66 -1.62 -4.23 -2.25
C PHE A 66 -1.14 -5.26 -1.23
N GLU A 67 0.07 -5.75 -1.43
CA GLU A 67 0.69 -6.75 -0.57
C GLU A 67 1.73 -6.10 0.35
N PHE A 68 1.78 -6.55 1.59
CA PHE A 68 2.71 -6.01 2.59
C PHE A 68 3.03 -7.03 3.68
N TYR A 69 4.18 -6.84 4.30
CA TYR A 69 4.59 -7.58 5.49
C TYR A 69 4.40 -6.73 6.74
N VAL A 70 4.07 -7.39 7.84
CA VAL A 70 3.99 -6.76 9.16
C VAL A 70 5.03 -7.37 10.07
N PHE A 71 5.86 -6.54 10.66
CA PHE A 71 6.90 -6.95 11.59
C PHE A 71 6.63 -6.39 12.98
N ASP A 72 6.87 -7.20 14.01
CA ASP A 72 6.83 -6.75 15.41
C ASP A 72 8.08 -5.95 15.78
N GLU A 73 9.23 -6.30 15.18
CA GLU A 73 10.49 -5.57 15.37
C GLU A 73 11.30 -5.55 14.07
N VAL A 74 11.88 -4.42 13.78
CA VAL A 74 12.85 -4.23 12.69
C VAL A 74 14.09 -3.57 13.27
N ALA A 75 15.24 -4.22 13.15
CA ALA A 75 16.53 -3.67 13.51
C ALA A 75 17.47 -3.73 12.32
N TRP A 76 18.27 -2.71 12.13
CA TRP A 76 19.28 -2.67 11.07
C TRP A 76 20.56 -1.98 11.55
N GLU A 77 21.65 -2.33 10.91
CA GLU A 77 22.92 -1.63 11.07
C GLU A 77 23.54 -1.36 9.71
N ASN A 78 24.20 -0.23 9.58
CA ASN A 78 24.95 0.14 8.39
C ASN A 78 26.21 0.92 8.83
N GLN A 79 27.31 0.20 8.96
CA GLN A 79 28.62 0.71 9.35
C GLN A 79 29.57 0.61 8.17
N VAL A 80 30.72 1.28 8.24
CA VAL A 80 31.72 1.27 7.16
C VAL A 80 32.18 -0.14 6.79
N ASN A 81 32.24 -1.03 7.78
CA ASN A 81 32.76 -2.40 7.64
C ASN A 81 31.72 -3.49 7.88
N ARG A 82 30.46 -3.13 8.13
CA ARG A 82 29.39 -4.09 8.43
C ARG A 82 28.01 -3.52 8.11
N ALA A 83 27.17 -4.33 7.50
CA ALA A 83 25.75 -4.00 7.31
C ALA A 83 24.90 -5.26 7.54
N GLY A 84 23.70 -5.08 8.03
CA GLY A 84 22.77 -6.17 8.26
C GLY A 84 21.41 -5.69 8.74
N TYR A 85 20.46 -6.63 8.83
CA TYR A 85 19.15 -6.40 9.40
C TYR A 85 18.67 -7.62 10.18
N ARG A 86 17.74 -7.40 11.11
CA ARG A 86 17.00 -8.42 11.83
C ARG A 86 15.53 -8.05 11.83
N LEU A 87 14.68 -9.01 11.53
CA LEU A 87 13.23 -8.88 11.51
C LEU A 87 12.64 -9.88 12.51
N GLU A 88 11.64 -9.46 13.26
CA GLU A 88 10.87 -10.33 14.13
C GLU A 88 9.38 -10.21 13.80
N SER A 89 8.70 -11.34 13.79
CA SER A 89 7.25 -11.41 13.62
C SER A 89 6.70 -12.62 14.38
N LYS A 90 5.56 -12.44 15.02
CA LYS A 90 4.87 -13.51 15.75
C LYS A 90 4.43 -14.67 14.84
N GLU A 91 4.22 -14.39 13.56
CA GLU A 91 3.79 -15.37 12.57
C GLU A 91 4.96 -16.02 11.81
N ALA A 92 6.19 -15.55 12.02
CA ALA A 92 7.37 -16.01 11.29
C ALA A 92 7.76 -17.45 11.64
N ASP A 93 8.27 -18.18 10.67
CA ASP A 93 8.69 -19.57 10.81
C ASP A 93 9.88 -19.74 11.77
N TRP A 94 10.78 -18.78 11.86
CA TRP A 94 11.90 -18.81 12.80
C TRP A 94 11.46 -18.68 14.26
N ASN A 95 10.24 -18.22 14.53
CA ASN A 95 9.68 -18.13 15.87
C ASN A 95 9.03 -19.45 16.33
N SER A 96 8.77 -20.40 15.45
CA SER A 96 8.07 -21.65 15.78
C SER A 96 8.91 -22.67 16.51
N SER A 97 10.24 -22.64 16.37
CA SER A 97 11.17 -23.68 16.84
C SER A 97 11.79 -23.43 18.22
N GLN A 98 11.65 -22.24 18.78
CA GLN A 98 12.28 -21.84 20.04
C GLN A 98 11.28 -21.35 21.11
N GLY A 99 10.19 -22.10 21.28
CA GLY A 99 9.12 -21.65 22.17
C GLY A 99 8.35 -20.47 21.60
N GLY A 100 8.22 -20.45 20.27
CA GLY A 100 7.54 -19.42 19.51
C GLY A 100 6.09 -19.22 19.95
N HIS A 101 5.49 -18.17 19.47
CA HIS A 101 4.16 -17.74 19.91
C HIS A 101 3.01 -18.60 19.40
N GLY A 102 3.30 -19.69 18.66
CA GLY A 102 2.31 -20.66 18.20
C GLY A 102 1.43 -20.19 17.03
N HIS A 103 1.80 -19.10 16.39
CA HIS A 103 1.02 -18.48 15.31
C HIS A 103 1.68 -18.61 13.94
N TYR A 104 2.62 -19.52 13.82
CA TYR A 104 3.36 -19.76 12.58
C TYR A 104 2.46 -19.92 11.36
N ILE A 105 2.71 -19.10 10.36
CA ILE A 105 2.16 -19.19 9.00
C ILE A 105 3.29 -19.63 8.07
N PRO A 106 3.16 -20.79 7.40
CA PRO A 106 4.18 -21.22 6.44
C PRO A 106 4.21 -20.29 5.22
N LEU A 107 5.37 -20.20 4.58
CA LEU A 107 5.54 -19.43 3.36
C LEU A 107 4.48 -19.83 2.32
N HIS A 108 3.78 -18.85 1.76
CA HIS A 108 2.63 -19.04 0.86
C HIS A 108 1.48 -19.89 1.44
N GLY A 109 1.41 -20.04 2.75
CA GLY A 109 0.44 -20.91 3.44
C GLY A 109 -0.64 -20.16 4.20
N GLY A 110 -0.79 -18.85 4.01
CA GLY A 110 -1.71 -18.02 4.77
C GLY A 110 -3.13 -17.92 4.24
N TYR A 111 -3.40 -18.31 3.01
CA TYR A 111 -4.68 -18.09 2.32
C TYR A 111 -5.93 -18.61 3.05
N HIS A 112 -5.79 -19.69 3.80
CA HIS A 112 -6.88 -20.29 4.58
C HIS A 112 -6.71 -20.14 6.10
N ALA A 113 -5.74 -19.32 6.52
CA ALA A 113 -5.54 -19.05 7.93
C ALA A 113 -6.71 -18.22 8.49
N ILE A 114 -7.12 -18.60 9.71
CA ILE A 114 -8.15 -17.90 10.47
C ILE A 114 -7.62 -17.59 11.88
N PRO A 115 -8.21 -16.63 12.60
CA PRO A 115 -7.87 -16.41 14.01
C PRO A 115 -8.05 -17.69 14.84
N PRO A 116 -7.17 -17.97 15.81
CA PRO A 116 -6.08 -17.10 16.31
C PRO A 116 -4.78 -17.17 15.50
N LYS A 117 -4.67 -18.03 14.50
CA LYS A 117 -3.46 -18.22 13.72
C LYS A 117 -3.17 -17.00 12.84
N ASP A 118 -4.19 -16.49 12.16
CA ASP A 118 -4.16 -15.21 11.46
C ASP A 118 -4.32 -14.07 12.48
N GLN A 119 -3.22 -13.52 12.94
CA GLN A 119 -3.21 -12.39 13.87
C GLN A 119 -3.42 -11.04 13.22
N LEU A 120 -3.34 -10.95 11.91
CA LEU A 120 -3.45 -9.72 11.13
C LEU A 120 -4.86 -9.49 10.57
N TYR A 121 -5.81 -10.36 10.86
CA TYR A 121 -7.17 -10.25 10.36
C TYR A 121 -7.83 -8.90 10.69
N ASN A 122 -7.73 -8.48 11.96
CA ASN A 122 -8.31 -7.21 12.39
C ASN A 122 -7.63 -6.00 11.73
N LEU A 123 -6.30 -6.05 11.57
CA LEU A 123 -5.55 -4.99 10.87
C LEU A 123 -6.07 -4.81 9.43
N ARG A 124 -6.20 -5.91 8.67
CA ARG A 124 -6.70 -5.86 7.30
C ARG A 124 -8.15 -5.41 7.23
N SER A 125 -8.98 -5.85 8.18
CA SER A 125 -10.39 -5.41 8.27
C SER A 125 -10.47 -3.90 8.53
N GLU A 126 -9.67 -3.35 9.42
CA GLU A 126 -9.62 -1.91 9.71
C GLU A 126 -9.14 -1.11 8.50
N ILE A 127 -8.11 -1.58 7.79
CA ILE A 127 -7.66 -1.00 6.52
C ILE A 127 -8.82 -0.96 5.52
N SER A 128 -9.56 -2.05 5.36
CA SER A 128 -10.70 -2.13 4.45
C SER A 128 -11.80 -1.11 4.80
N ILE A 129 -12.16 -0.99 6.08
CA ILE A 129 -13.13 -0.01 6.56
C ILE A 129 -12.69 1.42 6.22
N HIS A 130 -11.42 1.75 6.44
CA HIS A 130 -10.90 3.08 6.12
C HIS A 130 -10.88 3.34 4.62
N LEU A 131 -10.48 2.37 3.80
CA LEU A 131 -10.51 2.51 2.35
C LEU A 131 -11.92 2.74 1.81
N GLU A 132 -12.91 1.97 2.30
CA GLU A 132 -14.32 2.17 1.92
C GLU A 132 -14.84 3.55 2.35
N ALA A 133 -14.46 4.01 3.53
CA ALA A 133 -14.81 5.36 3.99
C ALA A 133 -14.20 6.47 3.11
N LEU A 134 -13.09 6.20 2.44
CA LEU A 134 -12.45 7.08 1.46
C LEU A 134 -13.00 6.92 0.04
N GLY A 135 -14.00 6.07 -0.16
CA GLY A 135 -14.64 5.83 -1.45
C GLY A 135 -13.91 4.81 -2.34
N VAL A 136 -12.98 4.05 -1.78
CA VAL A 136 -12.31 2.95 -2.50
C VAL A 136 -13.09 1.66 -2.27
N GLU A 137 -13.60 1.06 -3.34
CA GLU A 137 -14.27 -0.24 -3.28
C GLU A 137 -13.27 -1.34 -2.92
N VAL A 138 -13.46 -2.03 -1.79
CA VAL A 138 -12.64 -3.15 -1.37
C VAL A 138 -13.38 -4.45 -1.66
N LYS A 139 -12.83 -5.27 -2.54
CA LYS A 139 -13.46 -6.53 -2.91
C LYS A 139 -13.32 -7.59 -1.80
N TYR A 140 -12.14 -7.76 -1.28
CA TYR A 140 -11.84 -8.66 -0.14
C TYR A 140 -10.41 -8.43 0.34
N HIS A 141 -10.10 -8.99 1.49
CA HIS A 141 -8.74 -9.12 1.99
C HIS A 141 -8.48 -10.55 2.48
N HIS A 142 -7.24 -10.97 2.47
CA HIS A 142 -6.84 -12.27 3.01
C HIS A 142 -5.37 -12.24 3.47
N HIS A 143 -5.00 -13.24 4.26
CA HIS A 143 -3.61 -13.53 4.59
C HIS A 143 -3.00 -14.36 3.45
N GLU A 144 -1.80 -14.06 3.03
CA GLU A 144 -1.08 -14.83 2.03
C GLU A 144 0.12 -15.57 2.64
#